data_3555394793cfa71b56fb8c9ae8a0f084
#
_entry.id   3555394793cfa71b56fb8c9ae8a0f084
#
_cell.length_a   1.000
_cell.length_b   1.000
_cell.length_c   1.000
_cell.angle_alpha   90.00
_cell.angle_beta   90.00
_cell.angle_gamma   90.00
#
_symmetry.space_group_name_H-M   'P 1'
#
loop_
_entity.id
_entity.type
_entity.pdbx_description
1 polymer ?
#
loop_
_entity_poly.entity_id
_entity_poly.type
_entity_poly.pdbx_seq_one_letter_code
_entity_poly.pdbx_strand_id
1 'polypeptide(L)'
;MKIISATITFFLLTKLTLADTYEFEASGKVISNDSIELKKGFDKSIIVNESTWTDSNGDYGIIICLGTIDKFLDKSVVLNLGCSGRNQEDEKFTGNIVRKSDAQDAGVGVFTYVDGTGKFERLIGRKCNLAVRYIDEFTFYRHRCK
;
A
#
# COMPACT_ATOMS: atom_id res chain seq x y z
N MET A 1 45.93 13.50 -53.32
CA MET A 1 44.53 13.29 -52.96
C MET A 1 44.46 12.55 -51.59
N LYS A 2 44.24 13.26 -50.52
CA LYS A 2 44.19 12.66 -49.15
C LYS A 2 42.71 12.44 -48.77
N ILE A 3 42.33 11.19 -48.61
CA ILE A 3 41.00 10.79 -48.16
C ILE A 3 41.00 10.82 -46.63
N ILE A 4 40.24 11.75 -46.04
CA ILE A 4 40.01 11.83 -44.59
C ILE A 4 38.82 10.94 -44.29
N SER A 5 39.10 9.80 -43.63
CA SER A 5 38.07 8.90 -43.14
C SER A 5 37.53 9.45 -41.81
N ALA A 6 36.30 9.92 -41.79
CA ALA A 6 35.63 10.37 -40.57
C ALA A 6 34.94 9.18 -39.91
N THR A 7 35.49 8.72 -38.80
CA THR A 7 34.88 7.68 -37.97
C THR A 7 33.80 8.32 -37.07
N ILE A 8 32.52 8.07 -37.39
CA ILE A 8 31.39 8.48 -36.53
C ILE A 8 31.25 7.49 -35.41
N THR A 9 31.66 7.88 -34.21
CA THR A 9 31.42 7.10 -32.99
C THR A 9 29.99 7.31 -32.49
N PHE A 10 29.13 6.32 -32.67
CA PHE A 10 27.75 6.33 -32.21
C PHE A 10 27.73 6.00 -30.71
N PHE A 11 27.57 7.03 -29.87
CA PHE A 11 27.38 6.86 -28.43
C PHE A 11 25.96 6.33 -28.15
N LEU A 12 25.82 5.03 -27.91
CA LEU A 12 24.60 4.45 -27.37
C LEU A 12 24.43 4.92 -25.92
N LEU A 13 23.62 5.94 -25.71
CA LEU A 13 23.10 6.32 -24.40
C LEU A 13 22.11 5.25 -23.94
N THR A 14 22.59 4.24 -23.24
CA THR A 14 21.73 3.34 -22.49
C THR A 14 21.08 4.13 -21.36
N LYS A 15 19.79 4.45 -21.51
CA LYS A 15 18.98 4.96 -20.39
C LYS A 15 18.93 3.84 -19.34
N LEU A 16 19.68 3.97 -18.25
CA LEU A 16 19.41 3.21 -17.04
C LEU A 16 18.03 3.64 -16.55
N THR A 17 17.01 2.82 -16.83
CA THR A 17 15.72 2.93 -16.16
C THR A 17 15.93 2.49 -14.71
N LEU A 18 16.19 3.44 -13.81
CA LEU A 18 16.00 3.22 -12.38
C LEU A 18 14.55 2.78 -12.20
N ALA A 19 14.35 1.58 -11.67
CA ALA A 19 13.03 1.11 -11.33
C ALA A 19 12.38 2.15 -10.41
N ASP A 20 11.31 2.79 -10.87
CA ASP A 20 10.61 3.85 -10.15
C ASP A 20 9.95 3.23 -8.91
N THR A 21 10.61 3.38 -7.76
CA THR A 21 10.12 2.87 -6.48
C THR A 21 9.10 3.87 -5.94
N TYR A 22 7.84 3.47 -5.90
CA TYR A 22 6.79 4.28 -5.28
C TYR A 22 6.66 3.91 -3.80
N GLU A 23 6.74 4.91 -2.93
CA GLU A 23 6.57 4.77 -1.49
C GLU A 23 5.36 5.57 -1.01
N PHE A 24 4.61 4.99 -0.08
CA PHE A 24 3.41 5.55 0.51
C PHE A 24 3.47 5.35 2.02
N GLU A 25 3.21 6.40 2.78
CA GLU A 25 3.16 6.39 4.23
C GLU A 25 1.82 6.94 4.70
N ALA A 26 1.21 6.29 5.69
CA ALA A 26 -0.04 6.74 6.26
C ALA A 26 -0.08 6.57 7.77
N SER A 27 -0.83 7.45 8.40
CA SER A 27 -1.16 7.36 9.81
C SER A 27 -2.62 7.77 10.06
N GLY A 28 -3.29 7.09 10.97
CA GLY A 28 -4.69 7.34 11.24
C GLY A 28 -5.22 6.61 12.44
N LYS A 29 -6.53 6.45 12.49
CA LYS A 29 -7.23 5.79 13.60
C LYS A 29 -8.15 4.69 13.10
N VAL A 30 -8.26 3.66 13.95
CA VAL A 30 -9.37 2.71 13.89
C VAL A 30 -10.60 3.41 14.47
N ILE A 31 -11.61 3.67 13.62
CA ILE A 31 -12.84 4.37 14.01
C ILE A 31 -13.99 3.43 14.36
N SER A 32 -13.90 2.15 13.97
CA SER A 32 -14.79 1.07 14.38
C SER A 32 -14.04 -0.26 14.36
N ASN A 33 -14.29 -1.07 15.38
CA ASN A 33 -13.76 -2.43 15.50
C ASN A 33 -14.76 -3.29 16.27
N ASP A 34 -15.77 -3.81 15.56
CA ASP A 34 -16.81 -4.67 16.14
C ASP A 34 -16.40 -6.13 15.94
N SER A 35 -16.43 -6.92 17.02
CA SER A 35 -15.98 -8.31 17.01
C SER A 35 -17.01 -9.26 17.58
N ILE A 36 -17.05 -10.48 17.03
CA ILE A 36 -17.85 -11.60 17.52
C ILE A 36 -16.96 -12.85 17.64
N GLU A 37 -17.12 -13.60 18.71
CA GLU A 37 -16.57 -14.94 18.81
C GLU A 37 -17.51 -15.92 18.10
N LEU A 38 -17.05 -16.53 17.00
CA LEU A 38 -17.81 -17.52 16.24
C LEU A 38 -17.72 -18.92 16.84
N LYS A 39 -16.56 -19.24 17.43
CA LYS A 39 -16.31 -20.45 18.22
C LYS A 39 -15.14 -20.20 19.14
N LYS A 40 -14.97 -21.00 20.19
CA LYS A 40 -13.87 -20.86 21.14
C LYS A 40 -12.51 -20.70 20.42
N GLY A 41 -11.89 -19.54 20.61
CA GLY A 41 -10.58 -19.20 20.04
C GLY A 41 -10.60 -18.80 18.55
N PHE A 42 -11.77 -18.45 18.01
CA PHE A 42 -11.87 -17.84 16.70
C PHE A 42 -12.79 -16.61 16.76
N ASP A 43 -12.17 -15.43 16.68
CA ASP A 43 -12.87 -14.16 16.63
C ASP A 43 -12.84 -13.58 15.21
N LYS A 44 -13.97 -13.05 14.79
CA LYS A 44 -14.09 -12.27 13.57
C LYS A 44 -14.46 -10.84 13.92
N SER A 45 -13.69 -9.89 13.40
CA SER A 45 -13.94 -8.45 13.58
C SER A 45 -14.20 -7.78 12.25
N ILE A 46 -15.04 -6.74 12.26
CA ILE A 46 -15.15 -5.76 11.19
C ILE A 46 -14.39 -4.53 11.67
N ILE A 47 -13.50 -4.02 10.82
CA ILE A 47 -12.69 -2.85 11.13
C ILE A 47 -12.91 -1.75 10.08
N VAL A 48 -12.98 -0.51 10.55
CA VAL A 48 -12.91 0.70 9.71
C VAL A 48 -11.74 1.54 10.21
N ASN A 49 -10.85 1.90 9.31
CA ASN A 49 -9.70 2.75 9.58
C ASN A 49 -9.74 3.97 8.68
N GLU A 50 -9.51 5.15 9.26
CA GLU A 50 -9.37 6.41 8.54
C GLU A 50 -7.96 6.98 8.78
N SER A 51 -7.28 7.36 7.69
CA SER A 51 -5.89 7.81 7.75
C SER A 51 -5.64 8.98 6.81
N THR A 52 -4.68 9.80 7.19
CA THR A 52 -3.97 10.70 6.28
C THR A 52 -2.76 10.00 5.71
N TRP A 53 -2.32 10.41 4.53
CA TRP A 53 -1.17 9.81 3.87
C TRP A 53 -0.34 10.81 3.10
N THR A 54 0.92 10.44 2.85
CA THR A 54 1.87 11.11 1.94
C THR A 54 2.58 10.07 1.09
N ASP A 55 3.12 10.48 -0.06
CA ASP A 55 3.88 9.59 -0.93
C ASP A 55 5.22 10.17 -1.39
N SER A 56 6.01 9.34 -2.10
CA SER A 56 7.32 9.71 -2.63
C SER A 56 7.29 10.75 -3.74
N ASN A 57 6.12 11.08 -4.29
CA ASN A 57 5.95 12.13 -5.30
C ASN A 57 5.62 13.49 -4.66
N GLY A 58 5.43 13.53 -3.33
CA GLY A 58 4.99 14.71 -2.59
C GLY A 58 3.48 14.90 -2.57
N ASP A 59 2.71 13.92 -3.03
CA ASP A 59 1.26 13.93 -2.88
C ASP A 59 0.86 13.59 -1.44
N TYR A 60 -0.30 14.09 -1.03
CA TYR A 60 -0.90 13.83 0.27
C TYR A 60 -2.42 13.76 0.15
N GLY A 61 -3.06 13.13 1.14
CA GLY A 61 -4.50 13.01 1.11
C GLY A 61 -5.08 12.18 2.25
N ILE A 62 -6.27 11.65 2.01
CA ILE A 62 -7.00 10.79 2.94
C ILE A 62 -7.25 9.44 2.32
N ILE A 63 -7.35 8.42 3.17
CA ILE A 63 -7.69 7.05 2.78
C ILE A 63 -8.56 6.43 3.87
N ILE A 64 -9.62 5.74 3.45
CA ILE A 64 -10.48 4.93 4.31
C ILE A 64 -10.31 3.49 3.89
N CYS A 65 -10.08 2.62 4.87
CA CYS A 65 -10.02 1.18 4.68
C CYS A 65 -11.06 0.49 5.56
N LEU A 66 -11.78 -0.47 4.99
CA LEU A 66 -12.75 -1.28 5.73
C LEU A 66 -12.62 -2.75 5.34
N GLY A 67 -12.94 -3.63 6.27
CA GLY A 67 -12.93 -5.07 6.01
C GLY A 67 -12.92 -5.91 7.28
N THR A 68 -12.29 -7.07 7.21
CA THR A 68 -12.35 -8.06 8.29
C THR A 68 -10.98 -8.41 8.84
N ILE A 69 -10.97 -8.73 10.14
CA ILE A 69 -9.85 -9.36 10.84
C ILE A 69 -10.35 -10.68 11.43
N ASP A 70 -9.72 -11.77 11.06
CA ASP A 70 -9.93 -13.09 11.64
C ASP A 70 -8.76 -13.39 12.59
N LYS A 71 -9.07 -13.67 13.88
CA LYS A 71 -8.10 -14.03 14.92
C LYS A 71 -8.31 -15.47 15.33
N PHE A 72 -7.24 -16.24 15.38
CA PHE A 72 -7.27 -17.65 15.67
C PHE A 72 -6.64 -17.96 17.03
N LEU A 73 -6.96 -19.15 17.58
CA LEU A 73 -6.49 -19.61 18.89
C LEU A 73 -4.95 -19.62 19.00
N ASP A 74 -4.25 -19.89 17.93
CA ASP A 74 -2.78 -19.88 17.81
C ASP A 74 -2.20 -18.46 17.74
N LYS A 75 -3.04 -17.41 17.94
CA LYS A 75 -2.74 -15.98 17.81
C LYS A 75 -2.48 -15.50 16.38
N SER A 76 -2.57 -16.37 15.40
CA SER A 76 -2.48 -15.93 14.02
C SER A 76 -3.64 -15.01 13.64
N VAL A 77 -3.36 -14.06 12.75
CA VAL A 77 -4.29 -13.02 12.31
C VAL A 77 -4.32 -12.99 10.79
N VAL A 78 -5.53 -13.01 10.23
CA VAL A 78 -5.77 -12.75 8.80
C VAL A 78 -6.58 -11.48 8.67
N LEU A 79 -6.04 -10.51 7.93
CA LEU A 79 -6.67 -9.22 7.68
C LEU A 79 -6.91 -9.04 6.18
N ASN A 80 -8.15 -8.68 5.83
CA ASN A 80 -8.55 -8.36 4.46
C ASN A 80 -9.32 -7.03 4.47
N LEU A 81 -8.73 -5.99 3.86
CA LEU A 81 -9.35 -4.67 3.78
C LEU A 81 -9.47 -4.22 2.32
N GLY A 82 -10.59 -3.59 1.99
CA GLY A 82 -10.73 -2.74 0.82
C GLY A 82 -10.48 -1.28 1.22
N CYS A 83 -9.71 -0.56 0.43
CA CYS A 83 -9.33 0.83 0.70
C CYS A 83 -9.75 1.73 -0.46
N SER A 84 -10.17 2.96 -0.13
CA SER A 84 -10.41 4.04 -1.08
C SER A 84 -9.72 5.30 -0.58
N GLY A 85 -8.89 5.90 -1.43
CA GLY A 85 -8.14 7.11 -1.11
C GLY A 85 -8.26 8.16 -2.20
N ARG A 86 -7.93 9.41 -1.84
CA ARG A 86 -7.79 10.53 -2.78
C ARG A 86 -6.68 11.46 -2.33
N ASN A 87 -6.08 12.15 -3.31
CA ASN A 87 -5.07 13.16 -3.05
C ASN A 87 -5.66 14.58 -2.98
N GLN A 88 -4.79 15.58 -2.84
CA GLN A 88 -5.12 17.01 -2.78
C GLN A 88 -5.72 17.55 -4.10
N GLU A 89 -5.57 16.83 -5.22
CA GLU A 89 -6.10 17.17 -6.54
C GLU A 89 -7.42 16.42 -6.86
N ASP A 90 -7.98 15.71 -5.85
CA ASP A 90 -9.16 14.83 -5.95
C ASP A 90 -9.00 13.64 -6.93
N GLU A 91 -7.75 13.30 -7.31
CA GLU A 91 -7.47 12.06 -8.00
C GLU A 91 -7.60 10.90 -7.00
N LYS A 92 -8.21 9.81 -7.44
CA LYS A 92 -8.67 8.71 -6.59
C LYS A 92 -7.91 7.43 -6.87
N PHE A 93 -7.82 6.58 -5.85
CA PHE A 93 -7.38 5.21 -6.00
C PHE A 93 -8.18 4.27 -5.10
N THR A 94 -8.27 3.03 -5.51
CA THR A 94 -8.75 1.93 -4.66
C THR A 94 -7.72 0.82 -4.62
N GLY A 95 -7.75 0.05 -3.53
CA GLY A 95 -6.85 -1.07 -3.38
C GLY A 95 -7.28 -2.03 -2.29
N ASN A 96 -6.63 -3.18 -2.26
CA ASN A 96 -6.87 -4.21 -1.26
C ASN A 96 -5.62 -4.44 -0.43
N ILE A 97 -5.80 -4.58 0.89
CA ILE A 97 -4.78 -5.04 1.84
C ILE A 97 -5.06 -6.48 2.22
N VAL A 98 -4.07 -7.34 2.07
CA VAL A 98 -4.08 -8.70 2.61
C VAL A 98 -2.86 -8.87 3.51
N ARG A 99 -3.09 -9.26 4.77
CA ARG A 99 -2.05 -9.56 5.75
C ARG A 99 -2.33 -10.88 6.45
N LYS A 100 -1.28 -11.69 6.60
CA LYS A 100 -1.25 -12.83 7.53
C LYS A 100 -0.06 -12.64 8.47
N SER A 101 -0.28 -12.74 9.77
CA SER A 101 0.77 -12.53 10.77
C SER A 101 0.48 -13.29 12.06
N ASP A 102 1.52 -13.51 12.84
CA ASP A 102 1.45 -14.17 14.15
C ASP A 102 1.19 -13.17 15.29
N ALA A 103 1.01 -11.89 14.97
CA ALA A 103 0.74 -10.83 15.92
C ALA A 103 -0.30 -9.85 15.37
N GLN A 104 -1.09 -9.26 16.26
CA GLN A 104 -2.11 -8.29 15.89
C GLN A 104 -1.54 -6.87 15.76
N ASP A 105 -0.63 -6.49 16.65
CA ASP A 105 -0.09 -5.14 16.84
C ASP A 105 0.90 -4.69 15.77
N ALA A 106 1.48 -5.65 15.02
CA ALA A 106 2.37 -5.37 13.91
C ALA A 106 2.32 -6.48 12.86
N GLY A 107 2.72 -6.19 11.63
CA GLY A 107 2.87 -7.22 10.62
C GLY A 107 3.19 -6.66 9.23
N VAL A 108 3.49 -7.62 8.35
CA VAL A 108 3.72 -7.35 6.94
C VAL A 108 2.61 -7.95 6.09
N GLY A 109 2.32 -7.32 4.96
CA GLY A 109 1.27 -7.74 4.04
C GLY A 109 1.52 -7.21 2.65
N VAL A 110 0.47 -7.22 1.85
CA VAL A 110 0.49 -6.72 0.47
C VAL A 110 -0.66 -5.74 0.29
N PHE A 111 -0.35 -4.55 -0.22
CA PHE A 111 -1.33 -3.64 -0.80
C PHE A 111 -1.34 -3.84 -2.31
N THR A 112 -2.52 -4.05 -2.90
CA THR A 112 -2.68 -4.17 -4.35
C THR A 112 -3.58 -3.03 -4.83
N TYR A 113 -3.08 -2.18 -5.73
CA TYR A 113 -3.91 -1.16 -6.39
C TYR A 113 -4.87 -1.84 -7.35
N VAL A 114 -6.18 -1.54 -7.22
CA VAL A 114 -7.26 -2.15 -8.02
C VAL A 114 -7.72 -1.22 -9.11
N ASP A 115 -7.88 0.06 -8.78
CA ASP A 115 -8.34 1.11 -9.69
C ASP A 115 -7.73 2.45 -9.29
N GLY A 116 -7.72 3.43 -10.23
CA GLY A 116 -7.19 4.76 -9.97
C GLY A 116 -7.45 5.72 -11.11
N THR A 117 -7.39 7.02 -10.81
CA THR A 117 -7.49 8.11 -11.78
C THR A 117 -6.22 8.93 -11.79
N GLY A 118 -5.96 9.66 -12.89
CA GLY A 118 -4.82 10.56 -13.02
C GLY A 118 -3.50 9.84 -12.78
N LYS A 119 -2.68 10.36 -11.87
CA LYS A 119 -1.34 9.78 -11.60
C LYS A 119 -1.38 8.39 -10.94
N PHE A 120 -2.51 7.95 -10.39
CA PHE A 120 -2.66 6.61 -9.82
C PHE A 120 -2.95 5.52 -10.86
N GLU A 121 -3.35 5.86 -12.09
CA GLU A 121 -3.58 4.88 -13.17
C GLU A 121 -2.35 3.99 -13.42
N ARG A 122 -1.14 4.55 -13.32
CA ARG A 122 0.12 3.81 -13.47
C ARG A 122 0.39 2.77 -12.39
N LEU A 123 -0.35 2.83 -11.27
CA LEU A 123 -0.21 1.91 -10.14
C LEU A 123 -1.18 0.73 -10.23
N ILE A 124 -2.19 0.77 -11.10
CA ILE A 124 -3.21 -0.29 -11.22
C ILE A 124 -2.54 -1.64 -11.46
N GLY A 125 -2.93 -2.64 -10.66
CA GLY A 125 -2.38 -3.98 -10.67
C GLY A 125 -1.04 -4.15 -9.93
N ARG A 126 -0.37 -3.06 -9.49
CA ARG A 126 0.88 -3.18 -8.71
C ARG A 126 0.60 -3.74 -7.33
N LYS A 127 1.47 -4.67 -6.93
CA LYS A 127 1.52 -5.26 -5.59
C LYS A 127 2.69 -4.66 -4.83
N CYS A 128 2.37 -4.04 -3.70
CA CYS A 128 3.31 -3.30 -2.89
C CYS A 128 3.49 -4.01 -1.54
N ASN A 129 4.72 -4.16 -1.09
CA ASN A 129 4.99 -4.68 0.25
C ASN A 129 4.50 -3.68 1.29
N LEU A 130 3.64 -4.13 2.18
CA LEU A 130 3.04 -3.35 3.26
C LEU A 130 3.67 -3.74 4.58
N ALA A 131 4.01 -2.75 5.41
CA ALA A 131 4.28 -2.92 6.83
C ALA A 131 3.31 -2.06 7.63
N VAL A 132 2.72 -2.63 8.69
CA VAL A 132 1.78 -1.93 9.57
C VAL A 132 2.14 -2.13 11.02
N ARG A 133 1.89 -1.10 11.84
CA ARG A 133 2.00 -1.13 13.30
C ARG A 133 0.79 -0.41 13.90
N TYR A 134 0.29 -0.93 15.01
CA TYR A 134 -0.76 -0.33 15.80
C TYR A 134 -0.22 0.08 17.16
N ILE A 135 -0.65 1.22 17.66
CA ILE A 135 -0.42 1.72 19.01
C ILE A 135 -1.78 2.20 19.50
N ASP A 136 -2.40 1.46 20.41
CA ASP A 136 -3.78 1.68 20.83
C ASP A 136 -4.73 1.69 19.61
N GLU A 137 -5.49 2.76 19.40
CA GLU A 137 -6.38 2.94 18.25
C GLU A 137 -5.66 3.51 17.01
N PHE A 138 -4.38 3.89 17.12
CA PHE A 138 -3.63 4.49 16.01
C PHE A 138 -2.96 3.45 15.15
N THR A 139 -3.02 3.69 13.83
CA THR A 139 -2.37 2.90 12.79
C THR A 139 -1.27 3.68 12.13
N PHE A 140 -0.14 3.04 11.91
CA PHE A 140 0.98 3.55 11.12
C PHE A 140 1.33 2.49 10.08
N TYR A 141 1.27 2.85 8.81
CA TYR A 141 1.63 1.91 7.77
C TYR A 141 2.37 2.56 6.62
N ARG A 142 3.22 1.76 6.02
CA ARG A 142 3.98 2.12 4.83
C ARG A 142 3.86 1.00 3.82
N HIS A 143 3.70 1.34 2.55
CA HIS A 143 3.92 0.37 1.50
C HIS A 143 4.89 0.86 0.44
N ARG A 144 5.59 -0.09 -0.17
CA ARG A 144 6.57 0.14 -1.22
C ARG A 144 6.27 -0.75 -2.40
N CYS A 145 6.10 -0.12 -3.56
CA CYS A 145 5.93 -0.78 -4.86
C CYS A 145 7.25 -0.75 -5.64
N LYS A 146 7.59 -1.86 -6.25
CA LYS A 146 8.74 -1.99 -7.16
C LYS A 146 8.25 -2.05 -8.60
#